data_0cb7ac197d8f1574830f3dc4afd3ce1f
#
_entry.id   0cb7ac197d8f1574830f3dc4afd3ce1f
#
_cell.length_a   1.000
_cell.length_b   1.000
_cell.length_c   1.000
_cell.angle_alpha   90.00
_cell.angle_beta   90.00
_cell.angle_gamma   90.00
#
_symmetry.space_group_name_H-M   'P 1'
#
loop_
_entity.id
_entity.type
_entity.pdbx_description
1 polymer ?
#
loop_
_entity_poly.entity_id
_entity_poly.type
_entity_poly.pdbx_seq_one_letter_code
_entity_poly.pdbx_strand_id
1 'polypeptide(L)'
;CVPEGRYYDKGKRLLTEEVNAAIDGFYEGGAGEITVIDGHGCGAIDPELLDERVWLSRGDYEHIFPWGLDVSYDALAYVGQHAKAGTPYSQLTHTQGCSFLDMTLNDISIGEYGQLVLCAMELGVPTILACGEQAFAEEAEALTPGVVTVSVKQGLLPDGLDHLDEDAYRSAKLSACHRSPKKARTMIRAGALESIQRLKTDPSSFQYPSLTPPYELNFALRQTKDNAPRTERFEHPDSIIGAMNLPFAQ
;
A
#
# COMPACT_ATOMS: atom_id res chain seq x y z
N CYS A 1 -10.22 -2.84 9.35
CA CYS A 1 -10.82 -2.02 10.43
C CYS A 1 -11.99 -1.25 9.84
N VAL A 2 -13.09 -1.20 10.57
CA VAL A 2 -14.27 -0.43 10.18
C VAL A 2 -14.59 0.57 11.29
N PRO A 3 -15.16 1.74 10.98
CA PRO A 3 -15.41 2.81 11.98
C PRO A 3 -16.21 2.35 13.20
N GLU A 4 -17.13 1.40 13.01
CA GLU A 4 -17.95 0.83 14.08
C GLU A 4 -17.20 -0.20 14.93
N GLY A 5 -15.97 -0.55 14.55
CA GLY A 5 -15.14 -1.51 15.27
C GLY A 5 -14.72 -0.98 16.65
N ARG A 6 -14.95 -1.77 17.69
CA ARG A 6 -14.66 -1.43 19.11
C ARG A 6 -13.27 -0.83 19.36
N TYR A 7 -12.30 -1.14 18.53
CA TYR A 7 -10.90 -0.72 18.68
C TYR A 7 -10.42 0.19 17.56
N TYR A 8 -11.33 0.76 16.77
CA TYR A 8 -10.95 1.58 15.62
C TYR A 8 -10.11 2.78 16.01
N ASP A 9 -10.54 3.59 17.00
CA ASP A 9 -9.79 4.76 17.47
C ASP A 9 -8.42 4.38 18.04
N LYS A 10 -8.34 3.24 18.74
CA LYS A 10 -7.04 2.73 19.19
C LYS A 10 -6.14 2.33 18.03
N GLY A 11 -6.71 1.76 16.97
CA GLY A 11 -6.00 1.42 15.74
C GLY A 11 -5.46 2.65 15.04
N LYS A 12 -6.28 3.70 14.90
CA LYS A 12 -5.88 5.00 14.34
C LYS A 12 -4.71 5.60 15.10
N ARG A 13 -4.82 5.64 16.43
CA ARG A 13 -3.73 6.13 17.28
C ARG A 13 -2.44 5.35 17.07
N LEU A 14 -2.49 4.01 17.07
CA LEU A 14 -1.29 3.18 16.91
C LEU A 14 -0.65 3.38 15.54
N LEU A 15 -1.46 3.47 14.47
CA LEU A 15 -0.95 3.73 13.12
C LEU A 15 -0.33 5.13 13.04
N THR A 16 -0.97 6.14 13.61
CA THR A 16 -0.41 7.51 13.60
C THR A 16 0.93 7.58 14.33
N GLU A 17 1.07 6.87 15.45
CA GLU A 17 2.35 6.76 16.16
C GLU A 17 3.43 6.02 15.34
N GLU A 18 3.05 5.06 14.49
CA GLU A 18 3.96 4.39 13.55
C GLU A 18 4.35 5.32 12.39
N VAL A 19 3.42 6.08 11.84
CA VAL A 19 3.68 7.11 10.83
C VAL A 19 4.62 8.18 11.38
N ASN A 20 4.40 8.66 12.60
CA ASN A 20 5.29 9.62 13.26
C ASN A 20 6.71 9.05 13.44
N ALA A 21 6.83 7.77 13.73
CA ALA A 21 8.15 7.12 13.81
C ALA A 21 8.88 7.08 12.45
N ALA A 22 8.15 6.90 11.35
CA ALA A 22 8.71 7.01 10.00
C ALA A 22 9.13 8.45 9.69
N ILE A 23 8.27 9.43 10.00
CA ILE A 23 8.54 10.86 9.85
C ILE A 23 9.84 11.26 10.57
N ASP A 24 10.00 10.82 11.81
CA ASP A 24 11.25 11.05 12.57
C ASP A 24 12.48 10.47 11.86
N GLY A 25 12.39 9.25 11.33
CA GLY A 25 13.48 8.63 10.58
C GLY A 25 13.80 9.37 9.29
N PHE A 26 12.79 9.84 8.56
CA PHE A 26 12.99 10.61 7.33
C PHE A 26 13.64 11.97 7.61
N TYR A 27 13.19 12.72 8.62
CA TYR A 27 13.83 13.98 9.00
C TYR A 27 15.25 13.79 9.52
N GLU A 28 15.51 12.73 10.30
CA GLU A 28 16.87 12.37 10.73
C GLU A 28 17.78 12.07 9.51
N GLY A 29 17.23 11.44 8.49
CA GLY A 29 17.88 11.22 7.20
C GLY A 29 18.00 12.47 6.32
N GLY A 30 17.39 13.59 6.72
CA GLY A 30 17.46 14.90 6.05
C GLY A 30 16.42 15.07 4.94
N ALA A 31 15.20 14.57 5.12
CA ALA A 31 14.05 14.95 4.32
C ALA A 31 13.72 16.44 4.57
N GLY A 32 13.26 17.13 3.52
CA GLY A 32 12.89 18.55 3.60
C GLY A 32 11.43 18.76 3.96
N GLU A 33 10.53 18.22 3.16
CA GLU A 33 9.08 18.31 3.34
C GLU A 33 8.46 16.92 3.22
N ILE A 34 7.43 16.66 4.02
CA ILE A 34 6.72 15.39 4.01
C ILE A 34 5.22 15.65 3.93
N THR A 35 4.55 14.98 2.99
CA THR A 35 3.10 14.89 2.92
C THR A 35 2.66 13.48 3.29
N VAL A 36 1.79 13.36 4.28
CA VAL A 36 1.13 12.10 4.64
C VAL A 36 -0.18 12.01 3.88
N ILE A 37 -0.33 10.98 3.06
CA ILE A 37 -1.60 10.66 2.39
C ILE A 37 -2.31 9.56 3.18
N ASP A 38 -3.51 9.85 3.69
CA ASP A 38 -4.33 8.87 4.39
C ASP A 38 -5.12 8.05 3.38
N GLY A 39 -4.55 6.92 2.96
CA GLY A 39 -5.11 6.05 1.94
C GLY A 39 -6.21 5.10 2.41
N HIS A 40 -6.55 5.08 3.69
CA HIS A 40 -7.65 4.25 4.20
C HIS A 40 -8.99 4.95 4.01
N GLY A 41 -9.93 4.33 3.29
CA GLY A 41 -11.17 4.96 2.82
C GLY A 41 -12.00 5.70 3.88
N CYS A 42 -12.02 5.23 5.14
CA CYS A 42 -12.71 5.91 6.25
C CYS A 42 -11.76 6.77 7.12
N GLY A 43 -10.49 6.89 6.73
CA GLY A 43 -9.45 7.61 7.44
C GLY A 43 -8.84 6.83 8.61
N ALA A 44 -7.53 6.61 8.57
CA ALA A 44 -6.80 5.84 9.56
C ALA A 44 -5.77 6.67 10.35
N ILE A 45 -5.57 7.92 9.99
CA ILE A 45 -4.69 8.86 10.70
C ILE A 45 -5.51 9.70 11.68
N ASP A 46 -5.03 9.79 12.91
CA ASP A 46 -5.54 10.74 13.91
C ASP A 46 -4.80 12.07 13.73
N PRO A 47 -5.48 13.12 13.24
CA PRO A 47 -4.83 14.40 12.95
C PRO A 47 -4.34 15.13 14.19
N GLU A 48 -4.91 14.84 15.37
CA GLU A 48 -4.47 15.46 16.63
C GLU A 48 -3.15 14.89 17.15
N LEU A 49 -2.79 13.69 16.70
CA LEU A 49 -1.55 13.00 17.08
C LEU A 49 -0.47 13.04 15.99
N LEU A 50 -0.84 13.44 14.78
CA LEU A 50 0.11 13.52 13.68
C LEU A 50 1.17 14.60 13.95
N ASP A 51 2.40 14.32 13.55
CA ASP A 51 3.54 15.23 13.70
C ASP A 51 3.23 16.60 13.07
N GLU A 52 3.49 17.68 13.80
CA GLU A 52 3.19 19.05 13.37
C GLU A 52 4.03 19.56 12.18
N ARG A 53 5.11 18.83 11.84
CA ARG A 53 6.03 19.21 10.75
C ARG A 53 5.55 18.77 9.36
N VAL A 54 4.44 18.02 9.25
CA VAL A 54 4.01 17.44 7.97
C VAL A 54 2.65 17.95 7.51
N TRP A 55 2.38 17.81 6.23
CA TRP A 55 1.04 17.98 5.67
C TRP A 55 0.26 16.68 5.74
N LEU A 56 -1.05 16.76 6.00
CA LEU A 56 -1.98 15.65 5.90
C LEU A 56 -2.91 15.88 4.70
N SER A 57 -2.83 14.97 3.72
CA SER A 57 -3.72 14.96 2.58
C SER A 57 -4.74 13.84 2.71
N ARG A 58 -6.01 14.15 2.54
CA ARG A 58 -7.14 13.19 2.51
C ARG A 58 -8.33 13.83 1.78
N GLY A 59 -9.25 12.98 1.35
CA GLY A 59 -10.46 13.36 0.64
C GLY A 59 -10.47 12.89 -0.79
N ASP A 60 -11.41 13.41 -1.58
CA ASP A 60 -11.58 13.03 -2.97
C ASP A 60 -10.59 13.80 -3.86
N TYR A 61 -9.90 13.07 -4.72
CA TYR A 61 -9.07 13.64 -5.77
C TYR A 61 -9.84 13.65 -7.09
N GLU A 62 -9.54 14.58 -7.98
CA GLU A 62 -10.14 14.64 -9.32
C GLU A 62 -9.95 13.31 -10.08
N HIS A 63 -8.79 12.69 -9.89
CA HIS A 63 -8.50 11.32 -10.31
C HIS A 63 -8.03 10.53 -9.10
N ILE A 64 -8.50 9.28 -8.95
CA ILE A 64 -8.10 8.42 -7.83
C ILE A 64 -6.59 8.21 -7.86
N PHE A 65 -6.05 7.80 -9.00
CA PHE A 65 -4.62 7.64 -9.16
C PHE A 65 -4.00 8.85 -9.88
N PRO A 66 -2.83 9.28 -9.42
CA PRO A 66 -1.94 8.71 -8.40
C PRO A 66 -2.08 9.34 -6.99
N TRP A 67 -3.28 9.64 -6.52
CA TRP A 67 -3.58 10.13 -5.15
C TRP A 67 -2.85 11.43 -4.79
N GLY A 68 -2.73 12.32 -5.75
CA GLY A 68 -2.00 13.59 -5.57
C GLY A 68 -0.47 13.47 -5.62
N LEU A 69 0.08 12.27 -5.89
CA LEU A 69 1.50 12.13 -6.20
C LEU A 69 1.81 12.74 -7.57
N ASP A 70 2.87 13.52 -7.67
CA ASP A 70 3.33 14.11 -8.92
C ASP A 70 4.87 14.18 -8.97
N VAL A 71 5.41 14.70 -10.05
CA VAL A 71 6.85 14.82 -10.31
C VAL A 71 7.61 15.75 -9.36
N SER A 72 6.94 16.48 -8.48
CA SER A 72 7.58 17.37 -7.49
C SER A 72 8.08 16.60 -6.26
N TYR A 73 7.63 15.34 -6.08
CA TYR A 73 8.07 14.48 -4.99
C TYR A 73 9.36 13.74 -5.35
N ASP A 74 10.30 13.70 -4.41
CA ASP A 74 11.57 12.97 -4.56
C ASP A 74 11.45 11.47 -4.26
N ALA A 75 10.43 11.06 -3.50
CA ALA A 75 10.23 9.67 -3.12
C ALA A 75 8.81 9.36 -2.61
N LEU A 76 8.42 8.07 -2.71
CA LEU A 76 7.21 7.51 -2.14
C LEU A 76 7.57 6.50 -1.04
N ALA A 77 6.77 6.47 0.04
CA ALA A 77 6.92 5.55 1.15
C ALA A 77 5.57 5.03 1.66
N TYR A 78 5.55 3.80 2.16
CA TYR A 78 4.36 3.17 2.74
C TYR A 78 4.55 2.81 4.21
N VAL A 79 3.55 3.10 5.03
CA VAL A 79 3.49 2.69 6.44
C VAL A 79 2.12 2.10 6.75
N GLY A 80 2.12 0.88 7.31
CA GLY A 80 0.91 0.21 7.76
C GLY A 80 0.18 -0.62 6.70
N GLN A 81 0.79 -0.86 5.52
CA GLN A 81 0.17 -1.56 4.42
C GLN A 81 0.08 -3.08 4.67
N HIS A 82 -0.91 -3.70 4.05
CA HIS A 82 -1.12 -5.15 3.95
C HIS A 82 -0.80 -5.65 2.53
N ALA A 83 -0.67 -6.98 2.37
CA ALA A 83 -0.45 -7.59 1.07
C ALA A 83 -1.73 -7.61 0.22
N LYS A 84 -1.57 -7.84 -1.08
CA LYS A 84 -2.65 -7.98 -2.07
C LYS A 84 -3.60 -9.13 -1.75
N ALA A 85 -4.78 -9.12 -2.37
CA ALA A 85 -5.77 -10.19 -2.26
C ALA A 85 -5.14 -11.57 -2.49
N GLY A 86 -5.67 -12.59 -1.82
CA GLY A 86 -5.25 -13.99 -1.99
C GLY A 86 -3.88 -14.36 -1.38
N THR A 87 -3.13 -13.44 -0.76
CA THR A 87 -1.80 -13.74 -0.23
C THR A 87 -1.87 -14.61 1.04
N PRO A 88 -1.20 -15.78 1.08
CA PRO A 88 -1.06 -16.58 2.30
C PRO A 88 -0.29 -15.84 3.41
N TYR A 89 -0.46 -16.28 4.67
CA TYR A 89 0.21 -15.71 5.84
C TYR A 89 0.09 -14.19 5.97
N SER A 90 -1.04 -13.65 5.51
CA SER A 90 -1.35 -12.23 5.52
C SER A 90 -2.61 -11.94 6.34
N GLN A 91 -2.72 -10.74 6.89
CA GLN A 91 -3.87 -10.30 7.69
C GLN A 91 -4.66 -9.23 6.96
N LEU A 92 -5.99 -9.39 6.90
CA LEU A 92 -6.92 -8.44 6.27
C LEU A 92 -6.63 -8.19 4.78
N THR A 93 -5.94 -9.10 4.12
CA THR A 93 -5.57 -8.95 2.71
C THR A 93 -6.78 -8.69 1.82
N HIS A 94 -6.65 -7.73 0.96
CA HIS A 94 -7.60 -7.41 -0.09
C HIS A 94 -6.89 -6.53 -1.14
N THR A 95 -7.55 -6.26 -2.25
CA THR A 95 -7.14 -5.26 -3.23
C THR A 95 -8.38 -4.42 -3.52
N GLN A 96 -8.39 -3.15 -3.12
CA GLN A 96 -9.53 -2.24 -3.16
C GLN A 96 -10.73 -2.69 -2.31
N GLY A 97 -11.04 -3.97 -2.31
CA GLY A 97 -12.12 -4.58 -1.55
C GLY A 97 -12.01 -6.10 -1.48
N CYS A 98 -12.85 -6.71 -0.64
CA CYS A 98 -12.82 -8.16 -0.43
C CYS A 98 -13.38 -8.95 -1.63
N SER A 99 -14.00 -8.29 -2.60
CA SER A 99 -14.48 -8.93 -3.85
C SER A 99 -13.37 -9.26 -4.84
N PHE A 100 -12.18 -8.69 -4.72
CA PHE A 100 -11.06 -9.01 -5.60
C PHE A 100 -10.42 -10.35 -5.23
N LEU A 101 -10.22 -11.20 -6.24
CA LEU A 101 -9.36 -12.38 -6.19
C LEU A 101 -7.93 -12.00 -6.58
N ASP A 102 -7.80 -11.29 -7.70
CA ASP A 102 -6.54 -10.82 -8.23
C ASP A 102 -6.74 -9.57 -9.08
N MET A 103 -5.71 -8.78 -9.19
CA MET A 103 -5.58 -7.66 -10.12
C MET A 103 -4.22 -7.77 -10.79
N THR A 104 -4.19 -7.66 -12.12
CA THR A 104 -2.92 -7.68 -12.86
C THR A 104 -2.77 -6.46 -13.76
N LEU A 105 -1.54 -5.97 -13.89
CA LEU A 105 -1.15 -5.02 -14.94
C LEU A 105 -0.09 -5.69 -15.81
N ASN A 106 -0.36 -5.88 -17.11
CA ASN A 106 0.49 -6.61 -18.06
C ASN A 106 0.99 -7.94 -17.45
N ASP A 107 0.06 -8.77 -16.95
CA ASP A 107 0.29 -10.07 -16.31
C ASP A 107 1.03 -10.04 -14.95
N ILE A 108 1.45 -8.89 -14.47
CA ILE A 108 2.02 -8.76 -13.12
C ILE A 108 0.87 -8.60 -12.11
N SER A 109 0.73 -9.56 -11.21
CA SER A 109 -0.26 -9.48 -10.13
C SER A 109 0.13 -8.41 -9.11
N ILE A 110 -0.79 -7.48 -8.85
CA ILE A 110 -0.59 -6.30 -8.01
C ILE A 110 -1.70 -6.15 -6.97
N GLY A 111 -1.36 -5.50 -5.86
CA GLY A 111 -2.29 -4.99 -4.85
C GLY A 111 -2.36 -3.46 -4.87
N GLU A 112 -2.89 -2.86 -3.81
CA GLU A 112 -2.95 -1.41 -3.66
C GLU A 112 -1.56 -0.76 -3.67
N TYR A 113 -0.56 -1.45 -3.13
CA TYR A 113 0.83 -1.05 -3.25
C TYR A 113 1.24 -0.93 -4.72
N GLY A 114 1.06 -2.01 -5.49
CA GLY A 114 1.45 -2.05 -6.89
C GLY A 114 0.73 -1.00 -7.74
N GLN A 115 -0.54 -0.71 -7.46
CA GLN A 115 -1.29 0.32 -8.18
C GLN A 115 -0.61 1.70 -8.12
N LEU A 116 -0.29 2.19 -6.93
CA LEU A 116 0.32 3.51 -6.79
C LEU A 116 1.82 3.51 -7.12
N VAL A 117 2.53 2.43 -6.80
CA VAL A 117 3.96 2.29 -7.08
C VAL A 117 4.26 2.29 -8.59
N LEU A 118 3.40 1.65 -9.39
CA LEU A 118 3.55 1.67 -10.85
C LEU A 118 3.17 3.03 -11.45
N CYS A 119 2.26 3.77 -10.82
CA CYS A 119 2.05 5.18 -11.16
C CYS A 119 3.29 6.03 -10.79
N ALA A 120 3.91 5.78 -9.63
CA ALA A 120 5.15 6.46 -9.23
C ALA A 120 6.30 6.16 -10.20
N MET A 121 6.39 4.93 -10.71
CA MET A 121 7.32 4.55 -11.77
C MET A 121 7.14 5.41 -13.02
N GLU A 122 5.89 5.60 -13.50
CA GLU A 122 5.60 6.44 -14.66
C GLU A 122 6.00 7.91 -14.44
N LEU A 123 5.87 8.39 -13.19
CA LEU A 123 6.28 9.74 -12.78
C LEU A 123 7.79 9.88 -12.54
N GLY A 124 8.54 8.77 -12.52
CA GLY A 124 9.96 8.76 -12.19
C GLY A 124 10.26 8.96 -10.69
N VAL A 125 9.27 8.72 -9.82
CA VAL A 125 9.39 8.86 -8.36
C VAL A 125 9.73 7.51 -7.73
N PRO A 126 10.90 7.32 -7.09
CA PRO A 126 11.28 6.06 -6.48
C PRO A 126 10.45 5.75 -5.23
N THR A 127 10.08 4.46 -5.07
CA THR A 127 9.48 3.96 -3.83
C THR A 127 10.59 3.45 -2.93
N ILE A 128 10.79 4.09 -1.77
CA ILE A 128 11.97 3.88 -0.94
C ILE A 128 11.73 3.06 0.32
N LEU A 129 10.50 3.04 0.84
CA LEU A 129 10.12 2.31 2.06
C LEU A 129 8.79 1.60 1.88
N ALA A 130 8.72 0.33 2.29
CA ALA A 130 7.50 -0.46 2.40
C ALA A 130 7.40 -1.08 3.79
N CYS A 131 6.57 -0.48 4.66
CA CYS A 131 6.39 -0.91 6.03
C CYS A 131 4.97 -1.44 6.27
N GLY A 132 4.85 -2.64 6.85
CA GLY A 132 3.57 -3.26 7.15
C GLY A 132 3.71 -4.67 7.69
N GLU A 133 3.01 -5.62 7.08
CA GLU A 133 3.13 -7.02 7.43
C GLU A 133 4.21 -7.76 6.61
N GLN A 134 4.56 -8.97 7.03
CA GLN A 134 5.62 -9.77 6.39
C GLN A 134 5.28 -10.09 4.93
N ALA A 135 4.07 -10.55 4.66
CA ALA A 135 3.64 -10.88 3.29
C ALA A 135 3.65 -9.65 2.37
N PHE A 136 3.33 -8.46 2.89
CA PHE A 136 3.45 -7.21 2.16
C PHE A 136 4.93 -6.84 1.90
N ALA A 137 5.81 -7.01 2.87
CA ALA A 137 7.24 -6.76 2.69
C ALA A 137 7.84 -7.63 1.56
N GLU A 138 7.41 -8.90 1.48
CA GLU A 138 7.79 -9.83 0.41
C GLU A 138 7.21 -9.42 -0.95
N GLU A 139 5.95 -9.00 -0.99
CA GLU A 139 5.31 -8.43 -2.20
C GLU A 139 6.07 -7.20 -2.70
N ALA A 140 6.40 -6.28 -1.81
CA ALA A 140 7.09 -5.04 -2.14
C ALA A 140 8.51 -5.30 -2.67
N GLU A 141 9.28 -6.16 -2.02
CA GLU A 141 10.62 -6.53 -2.49
C GLU A 141 10.60 -7.22 -3.85
N ALA A 142 9.59 -8.05 -4.11
CA ALA A 142 9.44 -8.72 -5.40
C ALA A 142 9.06 -7.76 -6.54
N LEU A 143 8.18 -6.78 -6.25
CA LEU A 143 7.71 -5.82 -7.26
C LEU A 143 8.71 -4.66 -7.49
N THR A 144 9.32 -4.17 -6.42
CA THR A 144 10.24 -3.02 -6.43
C THR A 144 11.54 -3.38 -5.72
N PRO A 145 12.43 -4.17 -6.34
CA PRO A 145 13.68 -4.58 -5.74
C PRO A 145 14.51 -3.39 -5.23
N GLY A 146 15.08 -3.55 -4.05
CA GLY A 146 15.86 -2.50 -3.39
C GLY A 146 15.05 -1.56 -2.49
N VAL A 147 13.71 -1.65 -2.49
CA VAL A 147 12.89 -0.94 -1.48
C VAL A 147 13.29 -1.40 -0.07
N VAL A 148 13.41 -0.48 0.87
CA VAL A 148 13.63 -0.86 2.27
C VAL A 148 12.34 -1.39 2.85
N THR A 149 12.34 -2.63 3.35
CA THR A 149 11.16 -3.28 3.91
C THR A 149 11.21 -3.34 5.42
N VAL A 150 10.07 -3.10 6.09
CA VAL A 150 9.94 -3.22 7.54
C VAL A 150 8.71 -4.04 7.89
N SER A 151 8.91 -5.26 8.40
CA SER A 151 7.82 -6.12 8.84
C SER A 151 7.58 -6.01 10.35
N VAL A 152 6.39 -5.55 10.75
CA VAL A 152 5.99 -5.39 12.16
C VAL A 152 4.88 -6.35 12.59
N LYS A 153 4.30 -7.09 11.65
CA LYS A 153 3.30 -8.14 11.92
C LYS A 153 3.37 -9.25 10.87
N GLN A 154 2.75 -10.38 11.17
CA GLN A 154 2.64 -11.52 10.27
C GLN A 154 1.27 -12.18 10.45
N GLY A 155 0.56 -12.43 9.35
CA GLY A 155 -0.65 -13.24 9.35
C GLY A 155 -0.34 -14.71 9.65
N LEU A 156 -1.31 -15.44 10.22
CA LEU A 156 -1.10 -16.83 10.66
C LEU A 156 -1.75 -17.86 9.75
N LEU A 157 -2.66 -17.45 8.87
CA LEU A 157 -3.38 -18.37 8.00
C LEU A 157 -2.56 -18.71 6.74
N PRO A 158 -2.26 -19.99 6.48
CA PRO A 158 -1.38 -20.39 5.37
C PRO A 158 -2.07 -20.45 4.00
N ASP A 159 -3.35 -20.08 3.90
CA ASP A 159 -4.18 -20.17 2.69
C ASP A 159 -4.56 -18.77 2.18
N GLY A 160 -4.55 -18.59 0.86
CA GLY A 160 -5.07 -17.39 0.18
C GLY A 160 -6.59 -17.26 0.27
N LEU A 161 -7.31 -18.36 0.41
CA LEU A 161 -8.77 -18.46 0.53
C LEU A 161 -9.53 -18.01 -0.74
N ASP A 162 -8.97 -18.25 -1.90
CA ASP A 162 -9.54 -17.83 -3.18
C ASP A 162 -10.88 -18.52 -3.48
N HIS A 163 -11.14 -19.66 -2.84
CA HIS A 163 -12.39 -20.41 -2.95
C HIS A 163 -13.58 -19.81 -2.18
N LEU A 164 -13.36 -18.81 -1.32
CA LEU A 164 -14.42 -18.17 -0.53
C LEU A 164 -15.11 -17.06 -1.33
N ASP A 165 -16.38 -16.83 -1.02
CA ASP A 165 -17.10 -15.62 -1.43
C ASP A 165 -16.62 -14.38 -0.63
N GLU A 166 -17.11 -13.19 -1.01
CA GLU A 166 -16.69 -11.93 -0.41
C GLU A 166 -16.93 -11.87 1.10
N ASP A 167 -18.11 -12.30 1.58
CA ASP A 167 -18.49 -12.18 2.99
C ASP A 167 -17.69 -13.14 3.87
N ALA A 168 -17.49 -14.37 3.40
CA ALA A 168 -16.66 -15.36 4.08
C ALA A 168 -15.19 -14.93 4.11
N TYR A 169 -14.66 -14.40 2.99
CA TYR A 169 -13.29 -13.91 2.89
C TYR A 169 -13.03 -12.75 3.84
N ARG A 170 -13.93 -11.76 3.90
CA ARG A 170 -13.84 -10.60 4.80
C ARG A 170 -13.63 -10.98 6.26
N SER A 171 -14.21 -12.09 6.68
CA SER A 171 -14.20 -12.56 8.06
C SER A 171 -13.08 -13.55 8.39
N ALA A 172 -12.35 -14.05 7.41
CA ALA A 172 -11.48 -15.21 7.57
C ALA A 172 -10.03 -14.87 7.95
N LYS A 173 -9.44 -13.80 7.40
CA LYS A 173 -8.00 -13.49 7.53
C LYS A 173 -7.71 -12.50 8.67
N LEU A 174 -8.14 -12.82 9.89
CA LEU A 174 -8.06 -11.89 11.03
C LEU A 174 -6.91 -12.18 12.00
N SER A 175 -6.31 -13.39 11.93
CA SER A 175 -5.29 -13.83 12.89
C SER A 175 -3.89 -13.36 12.49
N ALA A 176 -3.17 -12.73 13.42
CA ALA A 176 -1.79 -12.31 13.19
C ALA A 176 -0.97 -12.26 14.48
N CYS A 177 0.34 -12.39 14.35
CA CYS A 177 1.32 -12.00 15.36
C CYS A 177 1.83 -10.59 15.09
N HIS A 178 1.94 -9.78 16.13
CA HIS A 178 2.40 -8.40 16.04
C HIS A 178 3.66 -8.18 16.88
N ARG A 179 4.55 -7.32 16.44
CA ARG A 179 5.56 -6.72 17.31
C ARG A 179 4.86 -5.82 18.33
N SER A 180 5.45 -5.65 19.50
CA SER A 180 4.92 -4.64 20.43
C SER A 180 4.99 -3.24 19.78
N PRO A 181 4.03 -2.34 20.04
CA PRO A 181 4.04 -1.01 19.41
C PRO A 181 5.35 -0.24 19.57
N LYS A 182 5.99 -0.35 20.74
CA LYS A 182 7.31 0.26 20.99
C LYS A 182 8.39 -0.31 20.06
N LYS A 183 8.43 -1.64 19.85
CA LYS A 183 9.40 -2.28 18.97
C LYS A 183 9.12 -1.95 17.51
N ALA A 184 7.84 -1.97 17.09
CA ALA A 184 7.42 -1.60 15.75
C ALA A 184 7.93 -0.19 15.39
N ARG A 185 7.64 0.82 16.21
CA ARG A 185 8.11 2.20 16.00
C ARG A 185 9.63 2.32 15.89
N THR A 186 10.38 1.58 16.71
CA THR A 186 11.85 1.57 16.62
C THR A 186 12.33 1.03 15.27
N MET A 187 11.70 -0.04 14.78
CA MET A 187 12.05 -0.66 13.48
C MET A 187 11.68 0.26 12.32
N ILE A 188 10.49 0.87 12.37
CA ILE A 188 9.99 1.77 11.34
C ILE A 188 10.89 3.01 11.21
N ARG A 189 11.23 3.66 12.33
CA ARG A 189 12.17 4.80 12.32
C ARG A 189 13.52 4.43 11.70
N ALA A 190 14.07 3.29 12.08
CA ALA A 190 15.36 2.83 11.53
C ALA A 190 15.26 2.56 10.03
N GLY A 191 14.18 1.91 9.54
CA GLY A 191 13.96 1.67 8.13
C GLY A 191 13.75 2.95 7.32
N ALA A 192 13.03 3.91 7.87
CA ALA A 192 12.84 5.22 7.24
C ALA A 192 14.17 5.99 7.11
N LEU A 193 15.00 6.00 8.16
CA LEU A 193 16.34 6.59 8.09
C LEU A 193 17.22 5.89 7.04
N GLU A 194 17.23 4.55 7.04
CA GLU A 194 17.97 3.75 6.05
C GLU A 194 17.54 4.08 4.62
N SER A 195 16.23 4.17 4.37
CA SER A 195 15.69 4.40 3.02
C SER A 195 16.10 5.76 2.44
N ILE A 196 16.08 6.83 3.25
CA ILE A 196 16.57 8.16 2.86
C ILE A 196 18.09 8.15 2.63
N GLN A 197 18.85 7.48 3.48
CA GLN A 197 20.29 7.37 3.31
C GLN A 197 20.64 6.62 2.01
N ARG A 198 19.92 5.53 1.71
CA ARG A 198 20.07 4.77 0.48
C ARG A 198 19.68 5.61 -0.75
N LEU A 199 18.57 6.36 -0.70
CA LEU A 199 18.19 7.27 -1.77
C LEU A 199 19.28 8.30 -2.09
N LYS A 200 19.94 8.83 -1.07
CA LYS A 200 21.00 9.83 -1.24
C LYS A 200 22.32 9.25 -1.74
N THR A 201 22.64 8.01 -1.40
CA THR A 201 23.94 7.40 -1.71
C THR A 201 23.90 6.50 -2.95
N ASP A 202 22.78 5.84 -3.19
CA ASP A 202 22.58 4.92 -4.32
C ASP A 202 21.11 4.90 -4.77
N PRO A 203 20.63 6.00 -5.41
CA PRO A 203 19.25 6.07 -5.91
C PRO A 203 18.94 5.00 -6.96
N SER A 204 19.94 4.48 -7.65
CA SER A 204 19.79 3.44 -8.67
C SER A 204 19.47 2.05 -8.09
N SER A 205 19.62 1.86 -6.78
CA SER A 205 19.22 0.61 -6.11
C SER A 205 17.73 0.38 -6.07
N PHE A 206 16.92 1.44 -6.17
CA PHE A 206 15.46 1.33 -6.22
C PHE A 206 15.00 1.02 -7.65
N GLN A 207 14.47 -0.17 -7.87
CA GLN A 207 14.14 -0.67 -9.19
C GLN A 207 12.64 -0.91 -9.35
N TYR A 208 12.18 -0.91 -10.60
CA TYR A 208 10.82 -1.19 -10.99
C TYR A 208 10.79 -2.29 -12.06
N PRO A 209 9.68 -3.01 -12.22
CA PRO A 209 9.53 -3.95 -13.33
C PRO A 209 9.57 -3.22 -14.67
N SER A 210 10.05 -3.92 -15.70
CA SER A 210 9.99 -3.40 -17.06
C SER A 210 8.61 -3.67 -17.63
N LEU A 211 7.85 -2.62 -17.88
CA LEU A 211 6.52 -2.67 -18.50
C LEU A 211 6.54 -1.91 -19.83
N THR A 212 5.79 -2.40 -20.79
CA THR A 212 5.66 -1.78 -22.12
C THR A 212 4.19 -1.63 -22.47
N PRO A 213 3.79 -0.50 -23.09
CA PRO A 213 2.44 -0.33 -23.59
C PRO A 213 2.09 -1.31 -24.73
N PRO A 214 0.80 -1.59 -24.98
CA PRO A 214 -0.33 -1.06 -24.23
C PRO A 214 -0.38 -1.62 -22.80
N TYR A 215 -0.99 -0.86 -21.88
CA TYR A 215 -1.13 -1.29 -20.50
C TYR A 215 -2.49 -1.94 -20.28
N GLU A 216 -2.47 -3.23 -19.98
CA GLU A 216 -3.65 -4.06 -19.78
C GLU A 216 -3.88 -4.29 -18.29
N LEU A 217 -4.99 -3.76 -17.76
CA LEU A 217 -5.42 -3.94 -16.37
C LEU A 217 -6.55 -4.95 -16.33
N ASN A 218 -6.35 -6.08 -15.64
CA ASN A 218 -7.34 -7.13 -15.50
C ASN A 218 -7.74 -7.30 -14.03
N PHE A 219 -9.03 -7.52 -13.81
CA PHE A 219 -9.61 -7.88 -12.51
C PHE A 219 -10.19 -9.28 -12.56
N ALA A 220 -9.83 -10.11 -11.60
CA ALA A 220 -10.55 -11.34 -11.27
C ALA A 220 -11.35 -11.09 -9.98
N LEU A 221 -12.67 -11.24 -10.06
CA LEU A 221 -13.59 -10.93 -8.97
C LEU A 221 -14.30 -12.19 -8.50
N ARG A 222 -14.33 -12.40 -7.18
CA ARG A 222 -15.04 -13.51 -6.55
C ARG A 222 -16.55 -13.27 -6.53
N GLN A 223 -17.28 -14.31 -6.19
CA GLN A 223 -18.71 -14.19 -5.94
C GLN A 223 -18.97 -13.19 -4.81
N THR A 224 -19.93 -12.31 -5.05
CA THR A 224 -20.52 -11.42 -4.04
C THR A 224 -21.98 -11.79 -3.83
N LYS A 225 -22.64 -11.11 -2.90
CA LYS A 225 -24.09 -11.29 -2.69
C LYS A 225 -24.90 -11.05 -3.98
N ASP A 226 -24.49 -10.08 -4.79
CA ASP A 226 -25.27 -9.59 -5.92
C ASP A 226 -24.72 -10.04 -7.28
N ASN A 227 -23.47 -10.57 -7.34
CA ASN A 227 -22.81 -10.91 -8.59
C ASN A 227 -22.12 -12.27 -8.53
N ALA A 228 -22.22 -13.04 -9.60
CA ALA A 228 -21.39 -14.22 -9.85
C ALA A 228 -19.91 -13.80 -10.04
N PRO A 229 -18.95 -14.76 -9.88
CA PRO A 229 -17.56 -14.51 -10.22
C PRO A 229 -17.42 -14.01 -11.65
N ARG A 230 -16.56 -13.03 -11.87
CA ARG A 230 -16.35 -12.43 -13.19
C ARG A 230 -14.95 -11.89 -13.36
N THR A 231 -14.59 -11.61 -14.60
CA THR A 231 -13.37 -10.88 -14.96
C THR A 231 -13.73 -9.58 -15.65
N GLU A 232 -12.93 -8.55 -15.43
CA GLU A 232 -13.04 -7.26 -16.12
C GLU A 232 -11.67 -6.91 -16.71
N ARG A 233 -11.66 -6.29 -17.88
CA ARG A 233 -10.45 -5.91 -18.58
C ARG A 233 -10.54 -4.46 -19.04
N PHE A 234 -9.47 -3.73 -18.81
CA PHE A 234 -9.28 -2.36 -19.25
C PHE A 234 -7.92 -2.26 -19.98
N GLU A 235 -7.81 -1.39 -20.94
CA GLU A 235 -6.57 -1.20 -21.70
C GLU A 235 -6.35 0.30 -21.96
N HIS A 236 -5.13 0.76 -21.70
CA HIS A 236 -4.72 2.13 -22.03
C HIS A 236 -3.50 2.09 -22.97
N PRO A 237 -3.50 2.88 -24.05
CA PRO A 237 -2.49 2.75 -25.09
C PRO A 237 -1.07 3.09 -24.66
N ASP A 238 -0.88 3.99 -23.67
CA ASP A 238 0.43 4.58 -23.40
C ASP A 238 0.66 5.06 -21.95
N SER A 239 -0.31 4.95 -21.01
CA SER A 239 -0.17 5.42 -19.64
C SER A 239 -0.66 4.41 -18.60
N ILE A 240 0.15 4.12 -17.59
CA ILE A 240 -0.22 3.32 -16.43
C ILE A 240 -1.23 4.08 -15.55
N ILE A 241 -0.98 5.36 -15.31
CA ILE A 241 -1.91 6.22 -14.57
C ILE A 241 -3.27 6.25 -15.27
N GLY A 242 -3.25 6.37 -16.61
CA GLY A 242 -4.46 6.27 -17.41
C GLY A 242 -5.18 4.93 -17.20
N ALA A 243 -4.48 3.80 -17.30
CA ALA A 243 -5.04 2.47 -17.10
C ALA A 243 -5.65 2.30 -15.70
N MET A 244 -4.95 2.77 -14.64
CA MET A 244 -5.43 2.70 -13.25
C MET A 244 -6.70 3.50 -13.00
N ASN A 245 -6.96 4.56 -13.77
CA ASN A 245 -8.16 5.39 -13.63
C ASN A 245 -9.35 4.92 -14.48
N LEU A 246 -9.15 4.10 -15.52
CA LEU A 246 -10.24 3.61 -16.38
C LEU A 246 -11.40 2.97 -15.61
N PRO A 247 -11.19 2.12 -14.58
CA PRO A 247 -12.28 1.51 -13.83
C PRO A 247 -13.17 2.51 -13.07
N PHE A 248 -12.67 3.72 -12.84
CA PHE A 248 -13.32 4.77 -12.05
C PHE A 248 -13.81 5.93 -12.93
N ALA A 249 -13.53 5.91 -14.23
CA ALA A 249 -14.05 6.89 -15.18
C ALA A 249 -15.57 6.68 -15.33
N GLN A 250 -16.37 7.64 -14.86
CA GLN A 250 -17.83 7.70 -15.05
C GLN A 250 -18.17 8.66 -16.17
#